data_870598c993221dc03b4ac8a390eba8f4
#
_entry.id   870598c993221dc03b4ac8a390eba8f4
#
_cell.length_a   1.000
_cell.length_b   1.000
_cell.length_c   1.000
_cell.angle_alpha   90.00
_cell.angle_beta   90.00
_cell.angle_gamma   90.00
#
_symmetry.space_group_name_H-M   'P 1'
#
loop_
_entity.id
_entity.type
_entity.pdbx_description
1 polymer ?
#
loop_
_entity_poly.entity_id
_entity_poly.type
_entity_poly.pdbx_seq_one_letter_code
_entity_poly.pdbx_strand_id
1 'polypeptide(L)'
;VHRLLASLVGLGYVVQDEENGHYRLTLKMFELSSGIVDSMDIMGVAKAHLERLSQRTGEAVHLVIRDGRDIVYIYKTESGPMRMSSRVGLRSPLYCTGVGKAILATLPGDEVEDIWTHSNAQKLTARTITDLEELRSQLVEVRANGYAIDDEENELGVRCVAVAIPGPDGRAESAFSISGLAPYMTPERIRRIATLALDARTDILADLGLR
;
A
#
# COMPACT_ATOMS: atom_id res chain seq x y z
N VAL A 1 -30.20 6.66 4.92
CA VAL A 1 -29.75 5.43 4.21
C VAL A 1 -30.67 5.10 3.04
N HIS A 2 -32.01 4.97 3.19
CA HIS A 2 -32.95 4.57 2.13
C HIS A 2 -32.92 5.48 0.88
N ARG A 3 -32.89 6.81 1.05
CA ARG A 3 -32.83 7.75 -0.08
C ARG A 3 -31.56 7.58 -0.91
N LEU A 4 -30.40 7.34 -0.26
CA LEU A 4 -29.14 7.10 -0.95
C LEU A 4 -29.18 5.78 -1.73
N LEU A 5 -29.65 4.69 -1.10
CA LEU A 5 -29.80 3.40 -1.78
C LEU A 5 -30.75 3.49 -2.97
N ALA A 6 -31.90 4.16 -2.83
CA ALA A 6 -32.84 4.38 -3.95
C ALA A 6 -32.18 5.14 -5.12
N SER A 7 -31.37 6.16 -4.83
CA SER A 7 -30.60 6.88 -5.86
C SER A 7 -29.59 5.99 -6.55
N LEU A 8 -28.83 5.19 -5.80
CA LEU A 8 -27.85 4.27 -6.37
C LEU A 8 -28.49 3.16 -7.21
N VAL A 9 -29.67 2.67 -6.79
CA VAL A 9 -30.47 1.71 -7.58
C VAL A 9 -30.97 2.38 -8.86
N GLY A 10 -31.54 3.58 -8.78
CA GLY A 10 -32.02 4.33 -9.95
C GLY A 10 -30.91 4.65 -10.96
N LEU A 11 -29.69 4.86 -10.47
CA LEU A 11 -28.49 5.07 -11.30
C LEU A 11 -27.85 3.77 -11.79
N GLY A 12 -28.32 2.60 -11.33
CA GLY A 12 -27.81 1.29 -11.75
C GLY A 12 -26.49 0.86 -11.09
N TYR A 13 -26.02 1.55 -10.06
CA TYR A 13 -24.80 1.16 -9.31
C TYR A 13 -25.06 0.06 -8.29
N VAL A 14 -26.29 -0.06 -7.83
CA VAL A 14 -26.76 -1.04 -6.87
C VAL A 14 -27.99 -1.74 -7.43
N VAL A 15 -28.19 -3.00 -7.11
CA VAL A 15 -29.42 -3.73 -7.37
C VAL A 15 -29.89 -4.33 -6.05
N GLN A 16 -31.19 -4.33 -5.82
CA GLN A 16 -31.81 -5.04 -4.70
C GLN A 16 -32.27 -6.41 -5.17
N ASP A 17 -31.92 -7.42 -4.41
CA ASP A 17 -32.38 -8.78 -4.60
C ASP A 17 -33.86 -8.88 -4.20
N GLU A 18 -34.71 -9.33 -5.09
CA GLU A 18 -36.17 -9.40 -4.87
C GLU A 18 -36.57 -10.50 -3.87
N GLU A 19 -35.75 -11.55 -3.71
CA GLU A 19 -36.08 -12.67 -2.83
C GLU A 19 -35.76 -12.37 -1.36
N ASN A 20 -34.61 -11.73 -1.09
CA ASN A 20 -34.11 -11.52 0.27
C ASN A 20 -34.00 -10.05 0.66
N GLY A 21 -34.24 -9.12 -0.25
CA GLY A 21 -34.17 -7.68 -0.02
C GLY A 21 -32.76 -7.10 0.15
N HIS A 22 -31.73 -7.92 -0.01
CA HIS A 22 -30.34 -7.49 0.13
C HIS A 22 -29.89 -6.66 -1.07
N TYR A 23 -28.95 -5.73 -0.80
CA TYR A 23 -28.37 -4.89 -1.82
C TYR A 23 -26.98 -5.42 -2.24
N ARG A 24 -26.70 -5.40 -3.54
CA ARG A 24 -25.37 -5.72 -4.09
C ARG A 24 -24.94 -4.67 -5.11
N LEU A 25 -23.63 -4.46 -5.19
CA LEU A 25 -23.03 -3.60 -6.21
C LEU A 25 -23.14 -4.25 -7.60
N THR A 26 -23.28 -3.43 -8.63
CA THR A 26 -23.29 -3.87 -10.04
C THR A 26 -21.91 -3.68 -10.67
N LEU A 27 -21.70 -4.26 -11.86
CA LEU A 27 -20.48 -4.04 -12.65
C LEU A 27 -20.26 -2.58 -13.04
N LYS A 28 -21.31 -1.74 -13.01
CA LYS A 28 -21.19 -0.30 -13.28
C LYS A 28 -20.28 0.42 -12.27
N MET A 29 -20.20 -0.07 -11.02
CA MET A 29 -19.22 0.43 -10.05
C MET A 29 -17.79 0.09 -10.47
N PHE A 30 -17.58 -1.09 -11.04
CA PHE A 30 -16.27 -1.49 -11.55
C PHE A 30 -15.86 -0.65 -12.77
N GLU A 31 -16.77 -0.40 -13.73
CA GLU A 31 -16.52 0.48 -14.87
C GLU A 31 -16.09 1.89 -14.42
N LEU A 32 -16.78 2.45 -13.41
CA LEU A 32 -16.42 3.75 -12.85
C LEU A 32 -15.06 3.75 -12.18
N SER A 33 -14.74 2.70 -11.42
CA SER A 33 -13.49 2.62 -10.67
C SER A 33 -12.28 2.27 -11.55
N SER A 34 -12.45 1.49 -12.61
CA SER A 34 -11.35 1.15 -13.53
C SER A 34 -10.78 2.39 -14.20
N GLY A 35 -11.62 3.32 -14.62
CA GLY A 35 -11.18 4.59 -15.21
C GLY A 35 -10.31 5.44 -14.27
N ILE A 36 -10.50 5.34 -12.96
CA ILE A 36 -9.64 6.03 -11.98
C ILE A 36 -8.24 5.42 -11.99
N VAL A 37 -8.15 4.08 -11.91
CA VAL A 37 -6.86 3.37 -11.87
C VAL A 37 -6.12 3.52 -13.20
N ASP A 38 -6.81 3.42 -14.31
CA ASP A 38 -6.23 3.56 -15.66
C ASP A 38 -5.71 4.98 -15.94
N SER A 39 -6.26 5.99 -15.26
CA SER A 39 -5.80 7.39 -15.37
C SER A 39 -4.54 7.69 -14.55
N MET A 40 -4.07 6.74 -13.73
CA MET A 40 -2.88 6.91 -12.90
C MET A 40 -1.64 6.52 -13.68
N ASP A 41 -0.80 7.48 -14.05
CA ASP A 41 0.46 7.25 -14.75
C ASP A 41 1.35 6.21 -14.05
N ILE A 42 1.35 6.22 -12.71
CA ILE A 42 2.13 5.29 -11.90
C ILE A 42 1.74 3.82 -12.15
N MET A 43 0.46 3.52 -12.39
CA MET A 43 0.00 2.15 -12.62
C MET A 43 0.52 1.62 -13.96
N GLY A 44 0.43 2.43 -15.02
CA GLY A 44 0.93 2.07 -16.35
C GLY A 44 2.42 1.80 -16.37
N VAL A 45 3.20 2.62 -15.65
CA VAL A 45 4.65 2.51 -15.60
C VAL A 45 5.11 1.40 -14.64
N ALA A 46 4.62 1.38 -13.40
CA ALA A 46 5.18 0.50 -12.37
C ALA A 46 4.85 -0.98 -12.58
N LYS A 47 3.71 -1.32 -13.18
CA LYS A 47 3.20 -2.70 -13.26
C LYS A 47 4.24 -3.70 -13.78
N ALA A 48 4.88 -3.42 -14.91
CA ALA A 48 5.85 -4.33 -15.52
C ALA A 48 7.10 -4.53 -14.64
N HIS A 49 7.55 -3.48 -13.93
CA HIS A 49 8.66 -3.57 -12.99
C HIS A 49 8.29 -4.43 -11.77
N LEU A 50 7.09 -4.25 -11.23
CA LEU A 50 6.60 -4.98 -10.06
C LEU A 50 6.34 -6.47 -10.38
N GLU A 51 5.87 -6.80 -11.58
CA GLU A 51 5.75 -8.19 -12.05
C GLU A 51 7.11 -8.88 -12.12
N ARG A 52 8.12 -8.21 -12.72
CA ARG A 52 9.51 -8.72 -12.75
C ARG A 52 10.07 -8.89 -11.33
N LEU A 53 9.80 -7.94 -10.43
CA LEU A 53 10.23 -8.02 -9.05
C LEU A 53 9.60 -9.20 -8.32
N SER A 54 8.31 -9.44 -8.52
CA SER A 54 7.60 -10.60 -7.99
C SER A 54 8.18 -11.93 -8.50
N GLN A 55 8.45 -12.03 -9.80
CA GLN A 55 9.09 -13.22 -10.38
C GLN A 55 10.50 -13.48 -9.82
N ARG A 56 11.30 -12.43 -9.61
CA ARG A 56 12.68 -12.54 -9.08
C ARG A 56 12.73 -12.91 -7.60
N THR A 57 11.74 -12.48 -6.83
CA THR A 57 11.69 -12.71 -5.37
C THR A 57 10.88 -13.94 -5.00
N GLY A 58 9.91 -14.33 -5.84
CA GLY A 58 8.92 -15.36 -5.55
C GLY A 58 7.87 -14.91 -4.52
N GLU A 59 7.79 -13.60 -4.23
CA GLU A 59 6.91 -13.04 -3.20
C GLU A 59 5.81 -12.16 -3.83
N ALA A 60 4.76 -11.93 -3.06
CA ALA A 60 3.71 -10.99 -3.44
C ALA A 60 4.24 -9.56 -3.42
N VAL A 61 3.89 -8.79 -4.46
CA VAL A 61 4.24 -7.37 -4.58
C VAL A 61 2.96 -6.56 -4.61
N HIS A 62 2.94 -5.46 -3.87
CA HIS A 62 1.80 -4.55 -3.79
C HIS A 62 2.21 -3.16 -4.25
N LEU A 63 1.32 -2.46 -4.95
CA LEU A 63 1.41 -1.03 -5.21
C LEU A 63 0.27 -0.33 -4.50
N VAL A 64 0.59 0.76 -3.84
CA VAL A 64 -0.38 1.58 -3.08
C VAL A 64 -0.28 3.03 -3.45
N ILE A 65 -1.39 3.74 -3.20
CA ILE A 65 -1.46 5.21 -3.22
C ILE A 65 -1.88 5.68 -1.83
N ARG A 66 -1.32 6.79 -1.40
CA ARG A 66 -1.75 7.51 -0.21
C ARG A 66 -3.10 8.17 -0.47
N ASP A 67 -4.00 8.03 0.48
CA ASP A 67 -5.26 8.75 0.52
C ASP A 67 -5.52 9.26 1.95
N GLY A 68 -5.08 10.49 2.19
CA GLY A 68 -5.10 11.11 3.51
C GLY A 68 -4.15 10.41 4.50
N ARG A 69 -4.71 9.74 5.50
CA ARG A 69 -3.99 9.01 6.57
C ARG A 69 -3.87 7.52 6.33
N ASP A 70 -4.38 7.05 5.20
CA ASP A 70 -4.37 5.66 4.80
C ASP A 70 -3.61 5.48 3.48
N ILE A 71 -3.30 4.23 3.19
CA ILE A 71 -2.95 3.78 1.85
C ILE A 71 -4.13 3.01 1.24
N VAL A 72 -4.23 3.04 -0.08
CA VAL A 72 -5.15 2.20 -0.85
C VAL A 72 -4.33 1.30 -1.75
N TYR A 73 -4.56 -0.01 -1.69
CA TYR A 73 -3.94 -0.97 -2.58
C TYR A 73 -4.55 -0.84 -3.98
N ILE A 74 -3.74 -0.49 -4.98
CA ILE A 74 -4.19 -0.34 -6.37
C ILE A 74 -3.73 -1.48 -7.26
N TYR A 75 -2.70 -2.22 -6.86
CA TYR A 75 -2.18 -3.39 -7.57
C TYR A 75 -1.61 -4.43 -6.61
N LYS A 76 -1.73 -5.70 -6.99
CA LYS A 76 -1.15 -6.85 -6.28
C LYS A 76 -0.80 -7.95 -7.26
N THR A 77 0.38 -8.59 -7.08
CA THR A 77 0.71 -9.85 -7.75
C THR A 77 0.21 -11.04 -6.93
N GLU A 78 -0.19 -12.11 -7.58
CA GLU A 78 -0.65 -13.37 -6.95
C GLU A 78 0.51 -14.37 -6.69
N SER A 79 1.75 -13.87 -6.55
CA SER A 79 2.92 -14.73 -6.32
C SER A 79 3.11 -15.00 -4.83
N GLY A 80 3.63 -16.20 -4.51
CA GLY A 80 3.94 -16.63 -3.16
C GLY A 80 3.03 -17.77 -2.65
N PRO A 81 3.49 -18.50 -1.62
CA PRO A 81 2.79 -19.68 -1.11
C PRO A 81 1.55 -19.34 -0.26
N MET A 82 1.35 -18.07 0.10
CA MET A 82 0.28 -17.64 1.00
C MET A 82 -0.64 -16.62 0.34
N ARG A 83 -1.94 -16.80 0.56
CA ARG A 83 -2.93 -15.74 0.31
C ARG A 83 -2.89 -14.74 1.45
N MET A 84 -2.38 -13.54 1.18
CA MET A 84 -2.43 -12.42 2.11
C MET A 84 -3.83 -11.83 2.16
N SER A 85 -4.19 -11.22 3.29
CA SER A 85 -5.47 -10.52 3.49
C SER A 85 -5.64 -9.31 2.57
N SER A 86 -4.54 -8.76 2.06
CA SER A 86 -4.52 -7.62 1.14
C SER A 86 -5.25 -7.90 -0.18
N ARG A 87 -6.01 -6.93 -0.64
CA ARG A 87 -6.71 -6.94 -1.95
C ARG A 87 -6.76 -5.53 -2.51
N VAL A 88 -6.86 -5.42 -3.82
CA VAL A 88 -7.08 -4.14 -4.50
C VAL A 88 -8.35 -3.47 -3.96
N GLY A 89 -8.26 -2.17 -3.66
CA GLY A 89 -9.32 -1.39 -3.03
C GLY A 89 -9.33 -1.45 -1.49
N LEU A 90 -8.53 -2.32 -0.85
CA LEU A 90 -8.40 -2.32 0.60
C LEU A 90 -7.65 -1.06 1.05
N ARG A 91 -8.08 -0.50 2.19
CA ARG A 91 -7.39 0.59 2.89
C ARG A 91 -6.64 0.03 4.09
N SER A 92 -5.48 0.59 4.39
CA SER A 92 -4.73 0.31 5.61
C SER A 92 -4.05 1.58 6.12
N PRO A 93 -3.81 1.70 7.44
CA PRO A 93 -3.18 2.89 8.00
C PRO A 93 -1.72 3.05 7.54
N LEU A 94 -1.26 4.31 7.46
CA LEU A 94 0.13 4.63 7.16
C LEU A 94 1.10 4.16 8.26
N TYR A 95 0.74 4.31 9.53
CA TYR A 95 1.67 4.15 10.66
C TYR A 95 2.19 2.73 10.87
N CYS A 96 1.44 1.69 10.47
CA CYS A 96 1.74 0.29 10.78
C CYS A 96 2.00 -0.57 9.54
N THR A 97 2.08 0.04 8.35
CA THR A 97 2.41 -0.68 7.12
C THR A 97 3.79 -0.27 6.61
N GLY A 98 4.53 -1.20 6.00
CA GLY A 98 5.82 -0.88 5.40
C GLY A 98 5.71 0.22 4.35
N VAL A 99 4.73 0.13 3.44
CA VAL A 99 4.46 1.16 2.42
C VAL A 99 4.08 2.50 3.03
N GLY A 100 3.30 2.49 4.11
CA GLY A 100 2.93 3.70 4.82
C GLY A 100 4.13 4.37 5.48
N LYS A 101 4.98 3.63 6.18
CA LYS A 101 6.23 4.15 6.77
C LYS A 101 7.19 4.65 5.69
N ALA A 102 7.28 3.98 4.54
CA ALA A 102 8.08 4.46 3.42
C ALA A 102 7.58 5.83 2.91
N ILE A 103 6.26 6.02 2.78
CA ILE A 103 5.65 7.31 2.41
C ILE A 103 5.90 8.35 3.51
N LEU A 104 5.58 8.05 4.77
CA LEU A 104 5.77 8.96 5.91
C LEU A 104 7.22 9.46 6.02
N ALA A 105 8.19 8.63 5.67
CA ALA A 105 9.60 9.01 5.69
C ALA A 105 9.95 10.12 4.70
N THR A 106 9.13 10.36 3.66
CA THR A 106 9.32 11.43 2.68
C THR A 106 8.64 12.75 3.07
N LEU A 107 7.80 12.73 4.10
CA LEU A 107 7.00 13.87 4.51
C LEU A 107 7.72 14.72 5.57
N PRO A 108 7.39 16.04 5.68
CA PRO A 108 7.81 16.90 6.77
C PRO A 108 7.33 16.36 8.13
N GLY A 109 8.06 16.67 9.20
CA GLY A 109 7.79 16.15 10.53
C GLY A 109 6.45 16.61 11.13
N ASP A 110 6.03 17.82 10.82
CA ASP A 110 4.73 18.40 11.23
C ASP A 110 3.55 17.69 10.54
N GLU A 111 3.70 17.33 9.27
CA GLU A 111 2.70 16.53 8.54
C GLU A 111 2.60 15.10 9.10
N VAL A 112 3.74 14.47 9.43
CA VAL A 112 3.76 13.16 10.08
C VAL A 112 3.03 13.21 11.42
N GLU A 113 3.23 14.26 12.23
CA GLU A 113 2.56 14.44 13.51
C GLU A 113 1.05 14.66 13.36
N ASP A 114 0.62 15.45 12.36
CA ASP A 114 -0.79 15.63 12.06
C ASP A 114 -1.46 14.31 11.65
N ILE A 115 -0.83 13.55 10.74
CA ILE A 115 -1.31 12.24 10.32
C ILE A 115 -1.43 11.30 11.51
N TRP A 116 -0.40 11.23 12.36
CA TRP A 116 -0.41 10.39 13.56
C TRP A 116 -1.54 10.74 14.51
N THR A 117 -1.66 12.02 14.88
CA THR A 117 -2.66 12.52 15.83
C THR A 117 -4.09 12.15 15.43
N HIS A 118 -4.34 12.13 14.12
CA HIS A 118 -5.66 11.84 13.57
C HIS A 118 -5.84 10.38 13.09
N SER A 119 -4.81 9.54 13.16
CA SER A 119 -4.89 8.13 12.70
C SER A 119 -5.58 7.21 13.70
N ASN A 120 -5.80 7.65 14.96
CA ASN A 120 -6.33 6.80 16.02
C ASN A 120 -5.57 5.44 16.09
N ALA A 121 -4.23 5.51 16.22
CA ALA A 121 -3.35 4.37 16.14
C ALA A 121 -3.78 3.23 17.06
N GLN A 122 -4.19 2.12 16.48
CA GLN A 122 -4.64 0.92 17.17
C GLN A 122 -3.56 -0.15 17.13
N LYS A 123 -3.48 -0.94 18.17
CA LYS A 123 -2.57 -2.09 18.25
C LYS A 123 -3.18 -3.28 17.52
N LEU A 124 -2.79 -3.49 16.26
CA LEU A 124 -3.29 -4.60 15.42
C LEU A 124 -2.61 -5.93 15.77
N THR A 125 -1.33 -5.86 16.15
CA THR A 125 -0.53 -7.01 16.62
C THR A 125 0.26 -6.62 17.87
N ALA A 126 0.96 -7.57 18.47
CA ALA A 126 1.87 -7.27 19.58
C ALA A 126 3.05 -6.35 19.16
N ARG A 127 3.34 -6.27 17.86
CA ARG A 127 4.46 -5.50 17.28
C ARG A 127 4.05 -4.16 16.67
N THR A 128 2.76 -3.88 16.57
CA THR A 128 2.28 -2.59 16.04
C THR A 128 2.83 -1.44 16.85
N ILE A 129 3.47 -0.48 16.19
CA ILE A 129 3.92 0.77 16.79
C ILE A 129 2.70 1.59 17.18
N THR A 130 2.64 1.98 18.44
CA THR A 130 1.56 2.80 19.01
C THR A 130 2.08 4.05 19.74
N ASP A 131 3.35 4.37 19.54
CA ASP A 131 4.03 5.54 20.08
C ASP A 131 4.64 6.37 18.94
N LEU A 132 4.45 7.70 18.97
CA LEU A 132 4.92 8.61 17.93
C LEU A 132 6.45 8.70 17.88
N GLU A 133 7.11 8.69 19.02
CA GLU A 133 8.59 8.80 19.05
C GLU A 133 9.25 7.51 18.54
N GLU A 134 8.64 6.36 18.80
CA GLU A 134 9.07 5.10 18.20
C GLU A 134 8.90 5.13 16.67
N LEU A 135 7.75 5.63 16.18
CA LEU A 135 7.54 5.82 14.73
C LEU A 135 8.59 6.77 14.15
N ARG A 136 8.82 7.93 14.77
CA ARG A 136 9.82 8.92 14.32
C ARG A 136 11.21 8.31 14.23
N SER A 137 11.60 7.52 15.23
CA SER A 137 12.89 6.81 15.22
C SER A 137 13.01 5.87 14.01
N GLN A 138 11.97 5.07 13.74
CA GLN A 138 11.96 4.20 12.55
C GLN A 138 12.00 5.00 11.25
N LEU A 139 11.28 6.13 11.16
CA LEU A 139 11.33 6.96 9.95
C LEU A 139 12.72 7.55 9.68
N VAL A 140 13.53 7.82 10.70
CA VAL A 140 14.95 8.20 10.54
C VAL A 140 15.73 7.07 9.87
N GLU A 141 15.54 5.83 10.33
CA GLU A 141 16.18 4.65 9.73
C GLU A 141 15.70 4.42 8.28
N VAL A 142 14.41 4.60 8.01
CA VAL A 142 13.85 4.48 6.65
C VAL A 142 14.49 5.50 5.71
N ARG A 143 14.65 6.75 6.15
CA ARG A 143 15.33 7.80 5.36
C ARG A 143 16.78 7.43 5.05
N ALA A 144 17.50 6.90 6.05
CA ALA A 144 18.90 6.52 5.90
C ALA A 144 19.09 5.32 4.96
N ASN A 145 18.19 4.32 5.05
CA ASN A 145 18.28 3.08 4.30
C ASN A 145 17.58 3.15 2.92
N GLY A 146 16.63 4.07 2.74
CA GLY A 146 15.82 4.21 1.53
C GLY A 146 14.68 3.19 1.41
N TYR A 147 14.46 2.35 2.43
CA TYR A 147 13.36 1.38 2.49
C TYR A 147 12.82 1.23 3.91
N ALA A 148 11.57 0.83 4.03
CA ALA A 148 10.92 0.51 5.30
C ALA A 148 10.70 -0.99 5.45
N ILE A 149 10.61 -1.45 6.69
CA ILE A 149 10.21 -2.81 7.04
C ILE A 149 8.92 -2.74 7.84
N ASP A 150 7.94 -3.57 7.49
CA ASP A 150 6.84 -3.95 8.36
C ASP A 150 7.19 -5.32 8.94
N ASP A 151 7.50 -5.36 10.24
CA ASP A 151 7.85 -6.57 10.96
C ASP A 151 6.67 -7.12 11.75
N GLU A 152 5.68 -7.65 11.06
CA GLU A 152 4.45 -8.18 11.67
C GLU A 152 3.61 -7.10 12.39
N GLU A 153 3.72 -5.83 11.99
CA GLU A 153 3.03 -4.71 12.63
C GLU A 153 1.57 -4.62 12.18
N ASN A 154 1.32 -4.80 10.87
CA ASN A 154 -0.02 -4.77 10.28
C ASN A 154 -0.71 -6.14 10.33
N GLU A 155 0.04 -7.22 10.09
CA GLU A 155 -0.47 -8.59 10.05
C GLU A 155 0.54 -9.57 10.63
N LEU A 156 0.13 -10.34 11.66
CA LEU A 156 0.98 -11.33 12.29
C LEU A 156 1.41 -12.42 11.28
N GLY A 157 2.69 -12.78 11.30
CA GLY A 157 3.27 -13.76 10.37
C GLY A 157 3.67 -13.20 9.01
N VAL A 158 3.41 -11.92 8.74
CA VAL A 158 3.79 -11.24 7.49
C VAL A 158 4.90 -10.22 7.76
N ARG A 159 5.94 -10.25 6.93
CA ARG A 159 7.00 -9.25 6.94
C ARG A 159 7.16 -8.66 5.55
N CYS A 160 7.27 -7.32 5.47
CA CYS A 160 7.34 -6.62 4.20
C CYS A 160 8.59 -5.74 4.13
N VAL A 161 9.15 -5.64 2.92
CA VAL A 161 10.11 -4.58 2.55
C VAL A 161 9.41 -3.63 1.61
N ALA A 162 9.42 -2.34 1.91
CA ALA A 162 8.67 -1.34 1.17
C ALA A 162 9.55 -0.14 0.77
N VAL A 163 9.25 0.42 -0.39
CA VAL A 163 9.98 1.57 -0.96
C VAL A 163 8.96 2.59 -1.47
N ALA A 164 9.18 3.86 -1.10
CA ALA A 164 8.39 4.96 -1.61
C ALA A 164 8.81 5.34 -3.05
N ILE A 165 7.87 5.81 -3.84
CA ILE A 165 8.09 6.38 -5.17
C ILE A 165 7.85 7.89 -5.05
N PRO A 166 8.90 8.72 -4.83
CA PRO A 166 8.74 10.15 -4.65
C PRO A 166 8.37 10.84 -5.97
N GLY A 167 7.55 11.87 -5.86
CA GLY A 167 7.27 12.81 -6.93
C GLY A 167 8.37 13.85 -7.13
N PRO A 168 8.14 14.83 -8.02
CA PRO A 168 9.14 15.86 -8.35
C PRO A 168 9.54 16.75 -7.16
N ASP A 169 8.68 16.87 -6.16
CA ASP A 169 8.91 17.63 -4.92
C ASP A 169 9.61 16.83 -3.82
N GLY A 170 9.96 15.56 -4.09
CA GLY A 170 10.57 14.64 -3.16
C GLY A 170 9.58 13.96 -2.20
N ARG A 171 8.29 14.30 -2.23
CA ARG A 171 7.24 13.66 -1.46
C ARG A 171 6.67 12.47 -2.21
N ALA A 172 6.30 11.43 -1.49
CA ALA A 172 5.71 10.25 -2.09
C ALA A 172 4.21 10.17 -1.81
N GLU A 173 3.44 10.06 -2.88
CA GLU A 173 2.02 9.70 -2.82
C GLU A 173 1.80 8.22 -3.18
N SER A 174 2.85 7.53 -3.62
CA SER A 174 2.82 6.10 -3.93
C SER A 174 4.02 5.35 -3.36
N ALA A 175 3.81 4.06 -3.13
CA ALA A 175 4.84 3.15 -2.66
C ALA A 175 4.52 1.72 -3.10
N PHE A 176 5.52 0.86 -3.11
CA PHE A 176 5.32 -0.57 -3.30
C PHE A 176 6.03 -1.38 -2.24
N SER A 177 5.56 -2.61 -2.01
CA SER A 177 6.18 -3.55 -1.07
C SER A 177 6.32 -4.94 -1.65
N ILE A 178 7.30 -5.67 -1.15
CA ILE A 178 7.48 -7.09 -1.30
C ILE A 178 7.17 -7.73 0.04
N SER A 179 6.22 -8.65 0.05
CA SER A 179 5.64 -9.20 1.27
C SER A 179 5.75 -10.72 1.28
N GLY A 180 6.31 -11.27 2.33
CA GLY A 180 6.51 -12.69 2.51
C GLY A 180 6.20 -13.13 3.94
N LEU A 181 6.22 -14.47 4.17
CA LEU A 181 6.06 -15.05 5.50
C LEU A 181 7.25 -14.68 6.39
N ALA A 182 6.98 -14.15 7.57
CA ALA A 182 8.00 -13.65 8.50
C ALA A 182 9.14 -14.65 8.79
N PRO A 183 8.89 -15.98 8.97
CA PRO A 183 9.97 -16.95 9.17
C PRO A 183 10.95 -17.10 8.01
N TYR A 184 10.50 -16.82 6.79
CA TYR A 184 11.34 -16.89 5.58
C TYR A 184 11.98 -15.57 5.19
N MET A 185 11.53 -14.46 5.78
CA MET A 185 12.08 -13.12 5.59
C MET A 185 13.24 -12.88 6.56
N THR A 186 14.34 -13.66 6.37
CA THR A 186 15.56 -13.51 7.17
C THR A 186 16.26 -12.17 6.92
N PRO A 187 17.13 -11.68 7.80
CA PRO A 187 17.88 -10.45 7.59
C PRO A 187 18.65 -10.40 6.26
N GLU A 188 19.24 -11.52 5.83
CA GLU A 188 19.94 -11.64 4.53
C GLU A 188 18.97 -11.49 3.38
N ARG A 189 17.79 -12.15 3.47
CA ARG A 189 16.76 -12.07 2.44
C ARG A 189 16.17 -10.67 2.36
N ILE A 190 15.93 -10.02 3.49
CA ILE A 190 15.48 -8.62 3.56
C ILE A 190 16.46 -7.70 2.85
N ARG A 191 17.76 -7.78 3.14
CA ARG A 191 18.78 -6.96 2.47
C ARG A 191 18.80 -7.18 0.96
N ARG A 192 18.71 -8.43 0.52
CA ARG A 192 18.64 -8.76 -0.92
C ARG A 192 17.38 -8.20 -1.56
N ILE A 193 16.22 -8.35 -0.94
CA ILE A 193 14.95 -7.81 -1.42
C ILE A 193 14.98 -6.28 -1.45
N ALA A 194 15.54 -5.64 -0.43
CA ALA A 194 15.69 -4.19 -0.37
C ALA A 194 16.52 -3.65 -1.55
N THR A 195 17.66 -4.30 -1.87
CA THR A 195 18.45 -3.93 -3.05
C THR A 195 17.63 -4.02 -4.33
N LEU A 196 16.92 -5.14 -4.55
CA LEU A 196 16.07 -5.33 -5.73
C LEU A 196 14.91 -4.30 -5.80
N ALA A 197 14.35 -3.93 -4.64
CA ALA A 197 13.29 -2.92 -4.57
C ALA A 197 13.83 -1.52 -4.89
N LEU A 198 15.00 -1.16 -4.39
CA LEU A 198 15.64 0.11 -4.69
C LEU A 198 16.03 0.25 -6.16
N ASP A 199 16.53 -0.83 -6.78
CA ASP A 199 16.78 -0.89 -8.22
C ASP A 199 15.48 -0.66 -9.01
N ALA A 200 14.43 -1.41 -8.66
CA ALA A 200 13.12 -1.28 -9.32
C ALA A 200 12.52 0.13 -9.15
N ARG A 201 12.70 0.77 -8.00
CA ARG A 201 12.31 2.18 -7.81
C ARG A 201 13.04 3.09 -8.78
N THR A 202 14.36 2.91 -8.91
CA THR A 202 15.18 3.72 -9.83
C THR A 202 14.69 3.60 -11.26
N ASP A 203 14.39 2.38 -11.71
CA ASP A 203 13.85 2.12 -13.04
C ASP A 203 12.46 2.78 -13.22
N ILE A 204 11.57 2.63 -12.24
CA ILE A 204 10.23 3.25 -12.25
C ILE A 204 10.35 4.79 -12.33
N LEU A 205 11.21 5.40 -11.53
CA LEU A 205 11.41 6.85 -11.56
C LEU A 205 11.95 7.32 -12.90
N ALA A 206 12.88 6.57 -13.50
CA ALA A 206 13.41 6.88 -14.83
C ALA A 206 12.30 6.86 -15.89
N ASP A 207 11.45 5.83 -15.89
CA ASP A 207 10.34 5.69 -16.83
C ASP A 207 9.21 6.73 -16.61
N LEU A 208 9.08 7.26 -15.38
CA LEU A 208 8.21 8.40 -15.06
C LEU A 208 8.85 9.75 -15.44
N GLY A 209 10.10 9.79 -15.92
CA GLY A 209 10.83 11.01 -16.20
C GLY A 209 11.30 11.78 -14.94
N LEU A 210 11.32 11.10 -13.79
CA LEU A 210 11.77 11.62 -12.49
C LEU A 210 13.22 11.15 -12.25
N ARG A 211 14.08 12.06 -11.78
CA ARG A 211 15.50 11.77 -11.48
C ARG A 211 15.86 12.20 -10.07
#